data_ae9f26b870c9af3293b6113fcc962825
#
_entry.id   ae9f26b870c9af3293b6113fcc962825
#
_cell.length_a   1.000
_cell.length_b   1.000
_cell.length_c   1.000
_cell.angle_alpha   90.00
_cell.angle_beta   90.00
_cell.angle_gamma   90.00
#
_symmetry.space_group_name_H-M   'P 1'
#
loop_
_entity.id
_entity.type
_entity.pdbx_description
1 polymer ?
#
loop_
_entity_poly.entity_id
_entity_poly.type
_entity_poly.pdbx_seq_one_letter_code
_entity_poly.pdbx_strand_id
1 'polypeptide(L)'
;IADIISKKIDPTTDGFTFTLDQLKQAFDIYNADMLKVDKEYTHSNIPAAYALMLQTMGAATRVYYGDLYTDNGQYMAKKSPYFDQITTLLKARPKYVAGGQTSYIHNLAGDGVSSAKDNKEVLVSVRYGQDLMSKTDTEGGKYGRNSGMLTLIANNPDLKLADGETITVNMGAAHKNQAYRPLLLGTEKGIVSSLNDSDTKIVKYTDAQGNLVFTADEIKGFKTVDMSGYLSVWVPVGATDDQNVLAKPSTKAYKEGDKVYSSSAALEAQVIYEGFSNFQDFVKEDSQYTNKLIAANADLFKSWGITSFEIAPQYVSSKDGTFLDSIIENGYAFTDRYDFAMSKNNKYGSKEDLRDALKALHK
;
A
#
# COMPACT_ATOMS: atom_id res chain seq x y z
N ILE A 1 -19.40 -5.99 -3.39
CA ILE A 1 -20.58 -5.20 -3.77
C ILE A 1 -21.70 -6.13 -4.20
N ALA A 2 -21.51 -7.05 -5.17
CA ALA A 2 -22.55 -8.00 -5.62
C ALA A 2 -23.16 -8.79 -4.46
N ASP A 3 -22.36 -9.29 -3.55
CA ASP A 3 -22.80 -9.99 -2.34
C ASP A 3 -23.68 -9.11 -1.43
N ILE A 4 -23.35 -7.84 -1.31
CA ILE A 4 -24.15 -6.90 -0.52
C ILE A 4 -25.51 -6.69 -1.20
N ILE A 5 -25.53 -6.50 -2.51
CA ILE A 5 -26.76 -6.30 -3.25
C ILE A 5 -27.67 -7.51 -3.10
N SER A 6 -27.18 -8.71 -3.43
CA SER A 6 -28.00 -9.95 -3.40
C SER A 6 -28.39 -10.41 -1.99
N LYS A 7 -27.59 -10.13 -0.96
CA LYS A 7 -27.88 -10.62 0.40
C LYS A 7 -28.58 -9.59 1.30
N LYS A 8 -28.43 -8.30 1.03
CA LYS A 8 -28.91 -7.25 1.95
C LYS A 8 -29.90 -6.27 1.31
N ILE A 9 -29.87 -6.08 -0.02
CA ILE A 9 -30.67 -5.05 -0.69
C ILE A 9 -31.80 -5.69 -1.49
N ASP A 10 -31.48 -6.63 -2.38
CA ASP A 10 -32.44 -7.29 -3.26
C ASP A 10 -32.10 -8.77 -3.44
N PRO A 11 -32.68 -9.65 -2.59
CA PRO A 11 -32.44 -11.10 -2.65
C PRO A 11 -32.98 -11.77 -3.92
N THR A 12 -33.69 -11.05 -4.78
CA THR A 12 -34.22 -11.60 -6.03
C THR A 12 -33.25 -11.49 -7.19
N THR A 13 -32.12 -10.80 -7.02
CA THR A 13 -31.07 -10.64 -8.03
C THR A 13 -29.81 -11.46 -7.68
N ASP A 14 -28.99 -11.72 -8.70
CA ASP A 14 -27.66 -12.32 -8.55
C ASP A 14 -26.59 -11.32 -8.04
N GLY A 15 -26.98 -10.06 -7.83
CA GLY A 15 -26.09 -8.98 -7.41
C GLY A 15 -25.29 -8.33 -8.54
N PHE A 16 -25.43 -8.78 -9.78
CA PHE A 16 -24.81 -8.18 -10.97
C PHE A 16 -25.80 -7.37 -11.82
N THR A 17 -27.10 -7.64 -11.64
CA THR A 17 -28.18 -6.85 -12.23
C THR A 17 -28.74 -5.93 -11.14
N PHE A 18 -28.46 -4.64 -11.22
CA PHE A 18 -28.85 -3.66 -10.20
C PHE A 18 -29.05 -2.26 -10.76
N THR A 19 -29.72 -1.42 -9.99
CA THR A 19 -29.91 0.01 -10.29
C THR A 19 -28.78 0.84 -9.67
N LEU A 20 -28.61 2.07 -10.12
CA LEU A 20 -27.68 3.03 -9.52
C LEU A 20 -27.95 3.25 -8.01
N ASP A 21 -29.23 3.29 -7.62
CA ASP A 21 -29.61 3.47 -6.21
C ASP A 21 -29.24 2.25 -5.36
N GLN A 22 -29.41 1.04 -5.87
CA GLN A 22 -28.96 -0.18 -5.19
C GLN A 22 -27.43 -0.20 -5.06
N LEU A 23 -26.69 0.24 -6.08
CA LEU A 23 -25.24 0.37 -6.03
C LEU A 23 -24.80 1.36 -4.95
N LYS A 24 -25.45 2.51 -4.84
CA LYS A 24 -25.15 3.51 -3.77
C LYS A 24 -25.41 2.95 -2.39
N GLN A 25 -26.55 2.29 -2.18
CA GLN A 25 -26.87 1.61 -0.91
C GLN A 25 -25.82 0.54 -0.58
N ALA A 26 -25.35 -0.21 -1.57
CA ALA A 26 -24.30 -1.23 -1.36
C ALA A 26 -22.98 -0.59 -0.93
N PHE A 27 -22.60 0.56 -1.49
CA PHE A 27 -21.40 1.29 -1.05
C PHE A 27 -21.56 1.89 0.34
N ASP A 28 -22.74 2.32 0.75
CA ASP A 28 -22.97 2.77 2.13
C ASP A 28 -22.72 1.63 3.13
N ILE A 29 -23.20 0.42 2.83
CA ILE A 29 -22.95 -0.78 3.63
C ILE A 29 -21.46 -1.15 3.60
N TYR A 30 -20.82 -1.16 2.42
CA TYR A 30 -19.40 -1.48 2.24
C TYR A 30 -18.49 -0.52 3.01
N ASN A 31 -18.72 0.78 2.89
CA ASN A 31 -17.95 1.80 3.59
C ASN A 31 -18.15 1.74 5.11
N ALA A 32 -19.36 1.43 5.56
CA ALA A 32 -19.62 1.21 6.98
C ALA A 32 -18.92 -0.05 7.50
N ASP A 33 -18.89 -1.12 6.71
CA ASP A 33 -18.18 -2.35 7.05
C ASP A 33 -16.66 -2.15 7.12
N MET A 34 -16.09 -1.32 6.25
CA MET A 34 -14.67 -0.97 6.26
C MET A 34 -14.22 -0.37 7.59
N LEU A 35 -15.12 0.31 8.32
CA LEU A 35 -14.86 0.93 9.61
C LEU A 35 -15.08 -0.01 10.80
N LYS A 36 -15.52 -1.25 10.58
CA LYS A 36 -15.71 -2.24 11.65
C LYS A 36 -14.42 -2.98 11.97
N VAL A 37 -14.32 -3.46 13.18
CA VAL A 37 -13.30 -4.42 13.61
C VAL A 37 -13.60 -5.80 13.02
N ASP A 38 -14.85 -6.25 13.16
CA ASP A 38 -15.36 -7.48 12.55
C ASP A 38 -15.99 -7.18 11.21
N LYS A 39 -15.23 -7.38 10.16
CA LYS A 39 -15.63 -7.10 8.77
C LYS A 39 -16.39 -8.29 8.17
N GLU A 40 -17.47 -8.00 7.46
CA GLU A 40 -18.28 -9.00 6.74
C GLU A 40 -17.96 -8.99 5.23
N TYR A 41 -17.71 -7.82 4.66
CA TYR A 41 -17.57 -7.60 3.22
C TYR A 41 -16.22 -7.05 2.80
N THR A 42 -15.52 -6.39 3.70
CA THR A 42 -14.23 -5.75 3.41
C THR A 42 -13.08 -6.56 3.97
N HIS A 43 -11.86 -6.25 3.55
CA HIS A 43 -10.67 -6.99 3.97
C HIS A 43 -9.98 -6.32 5.16
N SER A 44 -9.44 -7.16 6.04
CA SER A 44 -8.46 -6.75 7.06
C SER A 44 -7.04 -6.72 6.46
N ASN A 45 -6.10 -6.12 7.18
CA ASN A 45 -4.66 -6.20 6.86
C ASN A 45 -4.24 -5.52 5.54
N ILE A 46 -5.02 -4.59 5.00
CA ILE A 46 -4.65 -3.81 3.81
C ILE A 46 -3.29 -3.12 4.01
N PRO A 47 -3.01 -2.41 5.15
CA PRO A 47 -1.70 -1.82 5.39
C PRO A 47 -0.55 -2.83 5.40
N ALA A 48 -0.77 -4.06 5.88
CA ALA A 48 0.25 -5.11 5.87
C ALA A 48 0.58 -5.59 4.44
N ALA A 49 -0.44 -5.72 3.58
CA ALA A 49 -0.24 -6.03 2.17
C ALA A 49 0.58 -4.94 1.46
N TYR A 50 0.26 -3.67 1.71
CA TYR A 50 1.05 -2.54 1.18
C TYR A 50 2.47 -2.49 1.74
N ALA A 51 2.68 -2.79 3.02
CA ALA A 51 4.01 -2.84 3.61
C ALA A 51 4.91 -3.87 2.91
N LEU A 52 4.37 -5.04 2.58
CA LEU A 52 5.09 -6.08 1.83
C LEU A 52 5.31 -5.66 0.36
N MET A 53 4.26 -5.22 -0.31
CA MET A 53 4.30 -4.88 -1.73
C MET A 53 5.26 -3.72 -2.01
N LEU A 54 5.19 -2.64 -1.23
CA LEU A 54 6.00 -1.43 -1.45
C LEU A 54 7.49 -1.63 -1.13
N GLN A 55 7.88 -2.69 -0.44
CA GLN A 55 9.28 -3.04 -0.21
C GLN A 55 9.83 -4.12 -1.15
N THR A 56 8.98 -4.77 -1.98
CA THR A 56 9.40 -5.89 -2.82
C THR A 56 10.45 -5.46 -3.85
N MET A 57 11.53 -6.24 -3.92
CA MET A 57 12.66 -5.99 -4.82
C MET A 57 12.29 -6.31 -6.26
N GLY A 58 12.70 -5.43 -7.18
CA GLY A 58 12.65 -5.68 -8.63
C GLY A 58 11.25 -5.63 -9.23
N ALA A 59 10.26 -5.06 -8.54
CA ALA A 59 8.87 -4.96 -9.00
C ALA A 59 8.41 -3.50 -9.10
N ALA A 60 7.68 -3.17 -10.15
CA ALA A 60 6.85 -1.97 -10.19
C ALA A 60 5.64 -2.19 -9.27
N THR A 61 5.43 -1.29 -8.34
CA THR A 61 4.33 -1.39 -7.39
C THR A 61 3.13 -0.59 -7.86
N ARG A 62 1.91 -1.08 -7.59
CA ARG A 62 0.67 -0.40 -7.95
C ARG A 62 -0.16 -0.12 -6.71
N VAL A 63 -0.59 1.11 -6.57
CA VAL A 63 -1.46 1.59 -5.48
C VAL A 63 -2.83 1.87 -6.03
N TYR A 64 -3.85 1.32 -5.41
CA TYR A 64 -5.23 1.49 -5.83
C TYR A 64 -5.88 2.69 -5.13
N TYR A 65 -6.64 3.46 -5.89
CA TYR A 65 -7.38 4.63 -5.38
C TYR A 65 -8.29 4.29 -4.20
N GLY A 66 -9.04 3.18 -4.29
CA GLY A 66 -10.01 2.75 -3.28
C GLY A 66 -9.41 2.34 -1.94
N ASP A 67 -8.09 2.09 -1.88
CA ASP A 67 -7.37 1.85 -0.62
C ASP A 67 -6.92 3.15 0.07
N LEU A 68 -6.89 4.28 -0.66
CA LEU A 68 -6.59 5.60 -0.11
C LEU A 68 -7.85 6.44 0.15
N TYR A 69 -8.84 6.33 -0.73
CA TYR A 69 -10.11 7.06 -0.65
C TYR A 69 -11.28 6.09 -0.85
N THR A 70 -12.50 6.50 -0.49
CA THR A 70 -13.69 5.69 -0.80
C THR A 70 -13.90 5.60 -2.31
N ASP A 71 -14.27 4.41 -2.79
CA ASP A 71 -14.50 4.15 -4.22
C ASP A 71 -15.61 4.99 -4.81
N ASN A 72 -16.70 5.17 -4.08
CA ASN A 72 -17.83 6.01 -4.46
C ASN A 72 -17.72 7.42 -3.87
N GLY A 73 -18.65 8.28 -4.22
CA GLY A 73 -18.64 9.68 -3.83
C GLY A 73 -17.80 10.54 -4.77
N GLN A 74 -17.54 11.78 -4.38
CA GLN A 74 -16.70 12.69 -5.14
C GLN A 74 -15.22 12.33 -5.01
N TYR A 75 -14.46 12.58 -6.07
CA TYR A 75 -13.03 12.25 -6.13
C TYR A 75 -12.25 12.84 -4.95
N MET A 76 -11.49 12.03 -4.25
CA MET A 76 -10.66 12.37 -3.08
C MET A 76 -11.42 13.00 -1.90
N ALA A 77 -12.75 12.93 -1.86
CA ALA A 77 -13.54 13.60 -0.84
C ALA A 77 -13.46 12.94 0.55
N LYS A 78 -13.31 11.62 0.60
CA LYS A 78 -13.28 10.87 1.85
C LYS A 78 -12.13 9.87 1.87
N LYS A 79 -11.24 10.02 2.84
CA LYS A 79 -10.14 9.09 3.08
C LYS A 79 -10.63 7.73 3.58
N SER A 80 -9.95 6.67 3.16
CA SER A 80 -10.11 5.34 3.76
C SER A 80 -9.49 5.26 5.16
N PRO A 81 -9.81 4.26 5.98
CA PRO A 81 -9.14 4.05 7.26
C PRO A 81 -7.66 3.69 7.13
N TYR A 82 -7.18 3.37 5.93
CA TYR A 82 -5.80 2.94 5.63
C TYR A 82 -4.92 4.06 5.05
N PHE A 83 -5.50 5.25 4.84
CA PHE A 83 -4.85 6.37 4.16
C PHE A 83 -3.49 6.74 4.77
N ASP A 84 -3.44 6.91 6.10
CA ASP A 84 -2.23 7.39 6.77
C ASP A 84 -1.11 6.36 6.73
N GLN A 85 -1.43 5.06 6.88
CA GLN A 85 -0.47 3.98 6.82
C GLN A 85 0.11 3.83 5.40
N ILE A 86 -0.74 3.82 4.38
CA ILE A 86 -0.30 3.68 2.98
C ILE A 86 0.53 4.89 2.55
N THR A 87 0.09 6.11 2.85
CA THR A 87 0.86 7.31 2.49
C THR A 87 2.17 7.43 3.25
N THR A 88 2.24 6.94 4.49
CA THR A 88 3.50 6.83 5.24
C THR A 88 4.48 5.88 4.55
N LEU A 89 4.01 4.69 4.14
CA LEU A 89 4.83 3.72 3.39
C LEU A 89 5.31 4.28 2.05
N LEU A 90 4.43 4.96 1.31
CA LEU A 90 4.76 5.59 0.04
C LEU A 90 5.87 6.64 0.18
N LYS A 91 5.73 7.55 1.15
CA LYS A 91 6.75 8.58 1.43
C LYS A 91 8.06 8.00 1.96
N ALA A 92 8.01 6.90 2.70
CA ALA A 92 9.19 6.23 3.23
C ALA A 92 9.95 5.43 2.16
N ARG A 93 9.27 4.94 1.12
CA ARG A 93 9.85 4.10 0.09
C ARG A 93 11.11 4.70 -0.58
N PRO A 94 11.11 5.95 -1.08
CA PRO A 94 12.31 6.54 -1.68
C PRO A 94 13.44 6.77 -0.68
N LYS A 95 13.17 6.81 0.63
CA LYS A 95 14.21 6.98 1.66
C LYS A 95 14.88 5.66 2.06
N TYR A 96 14.12 4.55 2.10
CA TYR A 96 14.58 3.34 2.78
C TYR A 96 14.62 2.09 1.90
N VAL A 97 13.79 1.98 0.86
CA VAL A 97 13.62 0.71 0.13
C VAL A 97 14.68 0.57 -0.96
N ALA A 98 15.74 -0.16 -0.63
CA ALA A 98 16.84 -0.44 -1.55
C ALA A 98 17.63 -1.69 -1.14
N GLY A 99 18.45 -2.17 -2.05
CA GLY A 99 19.36 -3.31 -1.84
C GLY A 99 18.68 -4.66 -2.03
N GLY A 100 19.38 -5.73 -1.66
CA GLY A 100 18.88 -7.08 -1.70
C GLY A 100 17.73 -7.30 -0.72
N GLN A 101 16.94 -8.34 -0.97
CA GLN A 101 15.81 -8.72 -0.13
C GLN A 101 15.94 -10.16 0.34
N THR A 102 15.65 -10.40 1.61
CA THR A 102 15.43 -11.74 2.16
C THR A 102 14.04 -11.77 2.81
N SER A 103 13.24 -12.76 2.43
CA SER A 103 11.94 -12.99 3.05
C SER A 103 11.83 -14.44 3.46
N TYR A 104 11.29 -14.69 4.66
CA TYR A 104 11.09 -16.03 5.20
C TYR A 104 9.94 -16.04 6.20
N ILE A 105 9.42 -17.23 6.47
CA ILE A 105 8.44 -17.45 7.53
C ILE A 105 9.17 -17.90 8.79
N HIS A 106 9.00 -17.17 9.88
CA HIS A 106 9.39 -17.59 11.21
C HIS A 106 8.22 -18.33 11.86
N ASN A 107 8.43 -19.60 12.19
CA ASN A 107 7.40 -20.42 12.80
C ASN A 107 7.65 -20.55 14.31
N LEU A 108 6.72 -20.04 15.10
CA LEU A 108 6.80 -20.02 16.57
C LEU A 108 6.36 -21.34 17.21
N ALA A 109 5.71 -22.24 16.48
CA ALA A 109 5.13 -23.46 17.01
C ALA A 109 5.97 -24.72 16.72
N GLY A 110 7.10 -24.59 15.99
CA GLY A 110 7.80 -25.75 15.44
C GLY A 110 7.09 -26.32 14.22
N ASP A 111 7.16 -27.61 14.01
CA ASP A 111 6.73 -28.27 12.78
C ASP A 111 5.21 -28.17 12.52
N GLY A 112 4.86 -27.75 11.34
CA GLY A 112 3.52 -27.91 10.76
C GLY A 112 2.77 -26.61 10.46
N VAL A 113 1.98 -26.67 9.39
CA VAL A 113 1.00 -25.63 9.05
C VAL A 113 -0.19 -25.80 9.98
N SER A 114 -0.37 -24.86 10.87
CA SER A 114 -1.55 -24.83 11.75
C SER A 114 -2.76 -24.27 11.00
N SER A 115 -3.96 -24.51 11.53
CA SER A 115 -5.18 -23.83 11.06
C SER A 115 -5.04 -22.32 11.21
N ALA A 116 -5.86 -21.55 10.49
CA ALA A 116 -5.82 -20.08 10.56
C ALA A 116 -5.97 -19.54 12.01
N LYS A 117 -6.65 -20.27 12.90
CA LYS A 117 -6.80 -19.92 14.31
C LYS A 117 -5.55 -20.15 15.15
N ASP A 118 -4.74 -21.15 14.75
CA ASP A 118 -3.54 -21.55 15.50
C ASP A 118 -2.26 -21.10 14.77
N ASN A 119 -2.41 -20.30 13.70
CA ASN A 119 -1.27 -19.81 12.93
C ASN A 119 -0.38 -18.94 13.81
N LYS A 120 0.84 -19.43 14.05
CA LYS A 120 1.90 -18.74 14.78
C LYS A 120 3.05 -18.32 13.87
N GLU A 121 2.78 -18.26 12.58
CA GLU A 121 3.76 -17.85 11.59
C GLU A 121 3.88 -16.33 11.54
N VAL A 122 5.12 -15.85 11.46
CA VAL A 122 5.44 -14.45 11.22
C VAL A 122 6.25 -14.33 9.94
N LEU A 123 5.71 -13.66 8.95
CA LEU A 123 6.46 -13.29 7.75
C LEU A 123 7.48 -12.21 8.13
N VAL A 124 8.75 -12.50 7.88
CA VAL A 124 9.87 -11.57 8.03
C VAL A 124 10.36 -11.19 6.65
N SER A 125 10.46 -9.89 6.37
CA SER A 125 11.02 -9.40 5.12
C SER A 125 12.00 -8.27 5.39
N VAL A 126 13.24 -8.42 4.92
CA VAL A 126 14.36 -7.48 5.13
C VAL A 126 14.84 -6.96 3.78
N ARG A 127 14.95 -5.64 3.65
CA ARG A 127 15.73 -4.94 2.63
C ARG A 127 17.01 -4.45 3.28
N TYR A 128 18.16 -4.72 2.66
CA TYR A 128 19.45 -4.47 3.29
C TYR A 128 19.95 -3.03 3.17
N GLY A 129 19.42 -2.24 2.24
CA GLY A 129 19.85 -0.85 2.03
C GLY A 129 20.62 -0.64 0.72
N GLN A 130 20.86 0.61 0.38
CA GLN A 130 21.47 0.99 -0.90
C GLN A 130 22.81 0.29 -1.12
N ASP A 131 22.93 -0.44 -2.23
CA ASP A 131 24.09 -1.23 -2.65
C ASP A 131 24.53 -2.36 -1.69
N LEU A 132 23.68 -2.73 -0.74
CA LEU A 132 23.83 -3.88 0.13
C LEU A 132 22.93 -5.00 -0.38
N MET A 133 23.50 -6.00 -1.05
CA MET A 133 22.71 -7.04 -1.73
C MET A 133 22.49 -8.28 -0.85
N SER A 134 23.27 -8.44 0.21
CA SER A 134 23.19 -9.58 1.12
C SER A 134 23.50 -9.18 2.57
N LYS A 135 23.16 -10.06 3.51
CA LYS A 135 23.49 -9.87 4.92
C LYS A 135 24.98 -9.83 5.24
N THR A 136 25.85 -10.25 4.31
CA THR A 136 27.30 -10.28 4.50
C THR A 136 28.02 -9.05 3.96
N ASP A 137 27.33 -8.20 3.19
CA ASP A 137 27.91 -6.96 2.67
C ASP A 137 28.18 -5.98 3.81
N THR A 138 29.35 -5.39 3.81
CA THR A 138 29.82 -4.47 4.87
C THR A 138 29.83 -3.02 4.43
N GLU A 139 29.86 -2.77 3.12
CA GLU A 139 29.93 -1.44 2.51
C GLU A 139 28.84 -1.30 1.45
N GLY A 140 28.03 -0.26 1.61
CA GLY A 140 26.94 0.11 0.69
C GLY A 140 27.21 1.43 -0.02
N GLY A 141 26.20 1.93 -0.73
CA GLY A 141 26.20 3.28 -1.32
C GLY A 141 26.17 4.38 -0.24
N LYS A 142 26.08 5.62 -0.70
CA LYS A 142 26.04 6.82 0.18
C LYS A 142 25.03 6.67 1.33
N TYR A 143 23.90 6.04 1.07
CA TYR A 143 22.82 5.85 2.04
C TYR A 143 22.71 4.40 2.54
N GLY A 144 23.74 3.57 2.36
CA GLY A 144 23.71 2.15 2.72
C GLY A 144 23.22 1.93 4.15
N ARG A 145 23.86 2.52 5.14
CA ARG A 145 23.46 2.42 6.54
C ARG A 145 22.16 3.14 6.88
N ASN A 146 21.83 4.23 6.20
CA ASN A 146 20.62 5.03 6.47
C ASN A 146 19.43 4.58 5.63
N SER A 147 19.51 3.43 4.97
CA SER A 147 18.44 2.79 4.21
C SER A 147 18.33 1.30 4.58
N GLY A 148 17.36 0.64 4.04
CA GLY A 148 16.95 -0.69 4.43
C GLY A 148 15.63 -0.63 5.22
N MET A 149 14.94 -1.77 5.28
CA MET A 149 13.62 -1.85 5.90
C MET A 149 13.39 -3.28 6.38
N LEU A 150 12.85 -3.41 7.58
CA LEU A 150 12.32 -4.68 8.09
C LEU A 150 10.81 -4.58 8.16
N THR A 151 10.12 -5.62 7.70
CA THR A 151 8.68 -5.79 7.89
C THR A 151 8.40 -7.13 8.55
N LEU A 152 7.58 -7.11 9.60
CA LEU A 152 7.07 -8.28 10.30
C LEU A 152 5.54 -8.29 10.17
N ILE A 153 4.99 -9.39 9.66
CA ILE A 153 3.54 -9.55 9.43
C ILE A 153 3.07 -10.90 9.96
N ALA A 154 1.94 -10.90 10.67
CA ALA A 154 1.19 -12.10 10.98
C ALA A 154 -0.32 -11.86 10.80
N ASN A 155 -1.04 -12.90 10.38
CA ASN A 155 -2.49 -12.83 10.14
C ASN A 155 -3.33 -13.40 11.30
N ASN A 156 -2.71 -13.68 12.43
CA ASN A 156 -3.38 -14.20 13.61
C ASN A 156 -3.58 -13.07 14.64
N PRO A 157 -4.81 -12.60 14.89
CA PRO A 157 -5.08 -11.57 15.90
C PRO A 157 -4.80 -12.04 17.33
N ASP A 158 -4.73 -13.36 17.56
CA ASP A 158 -4.41 -13.99 18.85
C ASP A 158 -2.94 -14.41 18.94
N LEU A 159 -2.09 -13.93 18.01
CA LEU A 159 -0.65 -14.21 18.03
C LEU A 159 -0.03 -13.82 19.37
N LYS A 160 0.66 -14.76 19.97
CA LYS A 160 1.41 -14.55 21.22
C LYS A 160 2.66 -15.45 21.22
N LEU A 161 3.81 -14.84 21.41
CA LEU A 161 5.04 -15.55 21.69
C LEU A 161 4.98 -16.15 23.09
N ALA A 162 5.64 -17.29 23.30
CA ALA A 162 5.84 -17.85 24.63
C ALA A 162 6.75 -16.94 25.49
N ASP A 163 6.65 -17.07 26.80
CA ASP A 163 7.49 -16.31 27.71
C ASP A 163 8.97 -16.65 27.47
N GLY A 164 9.78 -15.61 27.22
CA GLY A 164 11.20 -15.74 26.91
C GLY A 164 11.50 -16.07 25.43
N GLU A 165 10.49 -16.33 24.61
CA GLU A 165 10.67 -16.50 23.16
C GLU A 165 10.99 -15.17 22.49
N THR A 166 11.85 -15.22 21.47
CA THR A 166 12.25 -14.03 20.70
C THR A 166 12.29 -14.32 19.21
N ILE A 167 12.06 -13.28 18.41
CA ILE A 167 12.36 -13.29 16.97
C ILE A 167 13.62 -12.46 16.74
N THR A 168 14.67 -13.11 16.24
CA THR A 168 15.93 -12.45 15.90
C THR A 168 16.01 -12.28 14.39
N VAL A 169 16.17 -11.04 13.92
CA VAL A 169 16.27 -10.68 12.51
C VAL A 169 17.60 -10.05 12.20
N ASN A 170 18.34 -10.62 11.25
CA ASN A 170 19.63 -10.06 10.81
C ASN A 170 19.41 -9.00 9.73
N MET A 171 19.76 -7.75 10.05
CA MET A 171 19.69 -6.59 9.13
C MET A 171 20.90 -6.47 8.22
N GLY A 172 21.92 -7.29 8.41
CA GLY A 172 23.17 -7.31 7.66
C GLY A 172 24.36 -6.72 8.41
N ALA A 173 25.55 -7.14 8.01
CA ALA A 173 26.82 -6.76 8.65
C ALA A 173 27.12 -5.25 8.59
N ALA A 174 26.61 -4.56 7.55
CA ALA A 174 26.72 -3.10 7.44
C ALA A 174 25.94 -2.36 8.53
N HIS A 175 24.91 -2.98 9.10
CA HIS A 175 23.99 -2.38 10.06
C HIS A 175 24.32 -2.73 11.53
N LYS A 176 25.52 -3.19 11.83
CA LYS A 176 25.95 -3.46 13.20
C LYS A 176 25.89 -2.22 14.08
N ASN A 177 25.45 -2.39 15.33
CA ASN A 177 25.36 -1.33 16.35
C ASN A 177 24.62 -0.09 15.82
N GLN A 178 23.46 -0.28 15.21
CA GLN A 178 22.70 0.78 14.58
C GLN A 178 21.30 0.89 15.18
N ALA A 179 20.83 2.13 15.34
CA ALA A 179 19.50 2.45 15.81
C ALA A 179 18.46 2.24 14.71
N TYR A 180 17.35 1.60 15.06
CA TYR A 180 16.16 1.41 14.27
C TYR A 180 14.93 1.91 15.03
N ARG A 181 13.96 2.45 14.31
CA ARG A 181 12.67 2.87 14.84
C ARG A 181 11.52 2.29 14.04
N PRO A 182 10.31 2.17 14.61
CA PRO A 182 9.14 1.79 13.83
C PRO A 182 8.75 2.94 12.88
N LEU A 183 8.48 2.58 11.62
CA LEU A 183 7.76 3.39 10.64
C LEU A 183 6.26 3.17 10.78
N LEU A 184 5.85 1.90 10.91
CA LEU A 184 4.52 1.46 11.30
C LEU A 184 4.62 0.51 12.48
N LEU A 185 3.73 0.64 13.44
CA LEU A 185 3.66 -0.25 14.60
C LEU A 185 2.21 -0.58 14.94
N GLY A 186 1.85 -1.86 14.84
CA GLY A 186 0.57 -2.38 15.29
C GLY A 186 0.45 -2.33 16.81
N THR A 187 -0.67 -1.81 17.28
CA THR A 187 -1.03 -1.68 18.70
C THR A 187 -2.48 -2.10 18.93
N GLU A 188 -2.90 -2.23 20.17
CA GLU A 188 -4.30 -2.48 20.53
C GLU A 188 -5.29 -1.41 20.03
N LYS A 189 -4.80 -0.21 19.67
CA LYS A 189 -5.60 0.91 19.17
C LYS A 189 -5.56 1.10 17.67
N GLY A 190 -4.86 0.21 16.95
CA GLY A 190 -4.61 0.29 15.52
C GLY A 190 -3.14 0.49 15.21
N ILE A 191 -2.84 0.78 13.94
CA ILE A 191 -1.47 0.96 13.46
C ILE A 191 -1.05 2.42 13.62
N VAL A 192 0.03 2.63 14.38
CA VAL A 192 0.67 3.94 14.55
C VAL A 192 1.68 4.15 13.42
N SER A 193 1.61 5.30 12.77
CA SER A 193 2.53 5.76 11.72
C SER A 193 3.52 6.79 12.29
N SER A 194 4.82 6.61 11.99
CA SER A 194 5.91 7.50 12.44
C SER A 194 6.84 7.76 11.25
N LEU A 195 6.56 8.80 10.47
CA LEU A 195 7.30 9.08 9.24
C LEU A 195 8.73 9.60 9.52
N ASN A 196 8.88 10.41 10.57
CA ASN A 196 10.15 11.03 10.94
C ASN A 196 10.72 10.44 12.22
N ASP A 197 12.02 10.61 12.46
CA ASP A 197 12.70 10.11 13.65
C ASP A 197 12.15 10.72 14.95
N SER A 198 11.64 11.96 14.88
CA SER A 198 11.03 12.67 16.01
C SER A 198 9.62 12.18 16.38
N ASP A 199 8.96 11.42 15.51
CA ASP A 199 7.56 11.01 15.70
C ASP A 199 7.40 9.88 16.73
N THR A 200 8.49 9.22 17.09
CA THR A 200 8.49 8.13 18.08
C THR A 200 9.72 8.18 18.99
N LYS A 201 9.57 7.71 20.22
CA LYS A 201 10.68 7.47 21.15
C LYS A 201 11.10 5.99 21.21
N ILE A 202 10.40 5.13 20.48
CA ILE A 202 10.73 3.71 20.41
C ILE A 202 11.94 3.53 19.49
N VAL A 203 13.02 3.05 20.05
CA VAL A 203 14.27 2.78 19.33
C VAL A 203 14.80 1.42 19.76
N LYS A 204 15.22 0.61 18.78
CA LYS A 204 15.95 -0.65 18.99
C LYS A 204 17.33 -0.54 18.37
N TYR A 205 18.29 -1.27 18.90
CA TYR A 205 19.63 -1.30 18.36
C TYR A 205 19.96 -2.70 17.87
N THR A 206 20.59 -2.77 16.71
CA THR A 206 21.22 -4.01 16.26
C THR A 206 22.47 -4.29 17.11
N ASP A 207 22.77 -5.57 17.28
CA ASP A 207 24.01 -6.02 17.93
C ASP A 207 25.24 -5.87 17.00
N ALA A 208 26.39 -6.38 17.46
CA ALA A 208 27.66 -6.37 16.71
C ALA A 208 27.61 -7.24 15.43
N GLN A 209 26.61 -8.09 15.26
CA GLN A 209 26.35 -8.92 14.09
C GLN A 209 25.26 -8.36 13.18
N GLY A 210 24.63 -7.24 13.57
CA GLY A 210 23.54 -6.63 12.83
C GLY A 210 22.16 -7.24 13.10
N ASN A 211 21.96 -7.91 14.23
CA ASN A 211 20.69 -8.51 14.59
C ASN A 211 19.82 -7.55 15.41
N LEU A 212 18.54 -7.44 15.02
CA LEU A 212 17.46 -6.91 15.86
C LEU A 212 16.75 -8.06 16.57
N VAL A 213 16.48 -7.91 17.85
CA VAL A 213 15.78 -8.90 18.67
C VAL A 213 14.45 -8.35 19.13
N PHE A 214 13.37 -9.11 18.88
CA PHE A 214 12.02 -8.78 19.30
C PHE A 214 11.54 -9.78 20.34
N THR A 215 11.02 -9.27 21.44
CA THR A 215 10.55 -10.08 22.59
C THR A 215 9.06 -10.39 22.47
N ALA A 216 8.58 -11.28 23.34
CA ALA A 216 7.17 -11.65 23.43
C ALA A 216 6.24 -10.45 23.72
N ASP A 217 6.74 -9.42 24.41
CA ASP A 217 5.94 -8.21 24.67
C ASP A 217 5.81 -7.28 23.47
N GLU A 218 6.69 -7.40 22.50
CA GLU A 218 6.73 -6.55 21.30
C GLU A 218 5.98 -7.15 20.12
N ILE A 219 5.81 -8.46 20.07
CA ILE A 219 5.10 -9.15 18.98
C ILE A 219 3.83 -9.80 19.51
N LYS A 220 2.71 -9.10 19.29
CA LYS A 220 1.37 -9.54 19.67
C LYS A 220 0.39 -9.30 18.55
N GLY A 221 -0.53 -10.23 18.35
CA GLY A 221 -1.69 -10.02 17.48
C GLY A 221 -2.67 -9.03 18.10
N PHE A 222 -3.33 -8.28 17.23
CA PHE A 222 -4.40 -7.37 17.60
C PHE A 222 -5.54 -7.46 16.57
N LYS A 223 -6.74 -7.10 17.00
CA LYS A 223 -7.90 -6.98 16.14
C LYS A 223 -8.45 -5.56 16.23
N THR A 224 -8.23 -4.79 15.17
CA THR A 224 -8.60 -3.37 15.07
C THR A 224 -9.25 -3.11 13.71
N VAL A 225 -9.64 -1.87 13.42
CA VAL A 225 -10.25 -1.49 12.15
C VAL A 225 -9.29 -1.74 10.96
N ASP A 226 -8.01 -1.50 11.15
CA ASP A 226 -6.98 -1.53 10.11
C ASP A 226 -6.11 -2.80 10.12
N MET A 227 -6.27 -3.66 11.14
CA MET A 227 -5.45 -4.85 11.31
C MET A 227 -6.20 -5.98 12.02
N SER A 228 -6.01 -7.21 11.56
CA SER A 228 -6.37 -8.47 12.26
C SER A 228 -5.16 -9.38 12.22
N GLY A 229 -4.25 -9.22 13.19
CA GLY A 229 -2.95 -9.86 13.23
C GLY A 229 -1.88 -8.96 13.82
N TYR A 230 -0.70 -8.98 13.23
CA TYR A 230 0.44 -8.13 13.63
C TYR A 230 1.08 -7.48 12.42
N LEU A 231 1.44 -6.22 12.55
CA LEU A 231 2.26 -5.48 11.58
C LEU A 231 3.27 -4.60 12.33
N SER A 232 4.53 -4.72 11.98
CA SER A 232 5.50 -3.66 12.25
C SER A 232 6.46 -3.49 11.09
N VAL A 233 6.81 -2.24 10.82
CA VAL A 233 7.80 -1.86 9.81
C VAL A 233 8.87 -1.01 10.49
N TRP A 234 10.13 -1.40 10.33
CA TRP A 234 11.27 -0.78 11.00
C TRP A 234 12.25 -0.23 9.99
N VAL A 235 12.77 0.97 10.26
CA VAL A 235 13.72 1.68 9.41
C VAL A 235 14.88 2.21 10.24
N PRO A 236 16.10 2.35 9.66
CA PRO A 236 17.23 2.92 10.38
C PRO A 236 16.98 4.40 10.70
N VAL A 237 17.48 4.84 11.86
CA VAL A 237 17.49 6.23 12.27
C VAL A 237 18.58 7.00 11.50
N GLY A 238 18.34 8.26 11.16
CA GLY A 238 19.32 9.15 10.54
C GLY A 238 19.17 9.35 9.03
N ALA A 239 18.06 8.89 8.44
CA ALA A 239 17.73 9.23 7.05
C ALA A 239 17.40 10.71 6.93
N THR A 240 18.05 11.41 6.00
CA THR A 240 17.79 12.83 5.73
C THR A 240 16.55 13.04 4.84
N ASP A 241 15.93 14.22 4.90
CA ASP A 241 14.69 14.49 4.14
C ASP A 241 14.91 14.48 2.63
N ASP A 242 16.12 14.82 2.18
CA ASP A 242 16.53 14.79 0.77
C ASP A 242 17.04 13.41 0.32
N GLN A 243 17.09 12.41 1.21
CA GLN A 243 17.56 11.07 0.88
C GLN A 243 16.59 10.39 -0.10
N ASN A 244 17.11 10.00 -1.26
CA ASN A 244 16.38 9.24 -2.26
C ASN A 244 17.25 8.11 -2.82
N VAL A 245 17.05 6.89 -2.32
CA VAL A 245 17.80 5.69 -2.75
C VAL A 245 17.33 5.16 -4.10
N LEU A 246 16.12 5.51 -4.53
CA LEU A 246 15.55 5.08 -5.81
C LEU A 246 15.97 5.98 -6.99
N ALA A 247 16.51 7.17 -6.70
CA ALA A 247 17.05 8.05 -7.75
C ALA A 247 18.28 7.42 -8.46
N LYS A 248 19.00 6.56 -7.75
CA LYS A 248 20.11 5.75 -8.29
C LYS A 248 19.99 4.32 -7.74
N PRO A 249 19.03 3.54 -8.27
CA PRO A 249 18.82 2.18 -7.78
C PRO A 249 20.05 1.31 -8.06
N SER A 250 20.31 0.37 -7.15
CA SER A 250 21.42 -0.57 -7.31
C SER A 250 21.23 -1.46 -8.53
N THR A 251 22.29 -1.59 -9.34
CA THR A 251 22.36 -2.54 -10.47
C THR A 251 23.19 -3.78 -10.12
N LYS A 252 23.69 -3.87 -8.87
CA LYS A 252 24.50 -5.00 -8.44
C LYS A 252 23.68 -6.28 -8.44
N ALA A 253 24.28 -7.36 -8.93
CA ALA A 253 23.71 -8.69 -8.83
C ALA A 253 23.99 -9.29 -7.46
N TYR A 254 23.00 -10.00 -6.93
CA TYR A 254 23.16 -10.86 -5.76
C TYR A 254 23.39 -12.30 -6.19
N LYS A 255 24.31 -13.00 -5.53
CA LYS A 255 24.57 -14.42 -5.78
C LYS A 255 24.29 -15.25 -4.54
N GLU A 256 23.58 -16.36 -4.73
CA GLU A 256 23.38 -17.38 -3.71
C GLU A 256 23.71 -18.73 -4.33
N GLY A 257 24.88 -19.29 -3.97
CA GLY A 257 25.44 -20.44 -4.68
C GLY A 257 25.70 -20.10 -6.14
N ASP A 258 25.18 -20.92 -7.05
CA ASP A 258 25.28 -20.72 -8.51
C ASP A 258 24.17 -19.81 -9.08
N LYS A 259 23.20 -19.43 -8.27
CA LYS A 259 22.11 -18.56 -8.70
C LYS A 259 22.52 -17.09 -8.66
N VAL A 260 22.21 -16.39 -9.72
CA VAL A 260 22.42 -14.94 -9.84
C VAL A 260 21.06 -14.26 -9.90
N TYR A 261 20.82 -13.33 -8.98
CA TYR A 261 19.62 -12.51 -8.93
C TYR A 261 20.02 -11.08 -9.32
N SER A 262 19.42 -10.56 -10.37
CA SER A 262 19.60 -9.17 -10.77
C SER A 262 18.34 -8.37 -10.41
N SER A 263 18.51 -7.23 -9.76
CA SER A 263 17.42 -6.28 -9.55
C SER A 263 17.07 -5.62 -10.88
N SER A 264 15.76 -5.52 -11.17
CA SER A 264 15.28 -4.62 -12.22
C SER A 264 15.13 -3.22 -11.62
N ALA A 265 16.25 -2.50 -11.55
CA ALA A 265 16.32 -1.18 -10.92
C ALA A 265 15.30 -0.17 -11.50
N ALA A 266 15.03 -0.25 -12.80
CA ALA A 266 14.03 0.60 -13.44
C ALA A 266 12.60 0.30 -12.96
N LEU A 267 12.25 -0.97 -12.76
CA LEU A 267 10.93 -1.36 -12.23
C LEU A 267 10.80 -0.99 -10.76
N GLU A 268 11.84 -1.24 -9.97
CA GLU A 268 11.83 -0.94 -8.54
C GLU A 268 11.67 0.56 -8.24
N ALA A 269 12.16 1.43 -9.13
CA ALA A 269 11.99 2.87 -9.00
C ALA A 269 10.55 3.35 -9.29
N GLN A 270 9.69 2.50 -9.84
CA GLN A 270 8.34 2.88 -10.24
C GLN A 270 7.31 2.62 -9.13
N VAL A 271 6.40 3.59 -8.98
CA VAL A 271 5.16 3.46 -8.24
C VAL A 271 4.02 3.93 -9.14
N ILE A 272 3.16 3.02 -9.51
CA ILE A 272 1.97 3.30 -10.33
C ILE A 272 0.82 3.61 -9.37
N TYR A 273 0.18 4.74 -9.54
CA TYR A 273 -1.06 5.05 -8.86
C TYR A 273 -2.24 4.87 -9.82
N GLU A 274 -3.08 3.89 -9.57
CA GLU A 274 -4.38 3.77 -10.20
C GLU A 274 -5.30 4.83 -9.59
N GLY A 275 -5.19 6.05 -10.13
CA GLY A 275 -5.69 7.26 -9.52
C GLY A 275 -7.15 7.56 -9.79
N PHE A 276 -7.99 6.52 -9.91
CA PHE A 276 -9.44 6.67 -10.12
C PHE A 276 -10.21 5.49 -9.53
N SER A 277 -11.51 5.65 -9.38
CA SER A 277 -12.46 4.56 -9.21
C SER A 277 -13.55 4.63 -10.29
N ASN A 278 -13.96 3.47 -10.76
CA ASN A 278 -15.11 3.36 -11.67
C ASN A 278 -16.43 3.82 -11.03
N PHE A 279 -16.50 3.75 -9.71
CA PHE A 279 -17.72 3.96 -8.92
C PHE A 279 -17.90 5.38 -8.40
N GLN A 280 -17.05 6.33 -8.83
CA GLN A 280 -17.21 7.73 -8.44
C GLN A 280 -18.56 8.27 -8.88
N ASP A 281 -19.17 9.09 -8.05
CA ASP A 281 -20.44 9.74 -8.33
C ASP A 281 -20.31 10.73 -9.50
N PHE A 282 -21.42 10.97 -10.19
CA PHE A 282 -21.52 12.09 -11.11
C PHE A 282 -21.25 13.40 -10.37
N VAL A 283 -20.52 14.29 -11.00
CA VAL A 283 -20.21 15.58 -10.41
C VAL A 283 -21.44 16.47 -10.28
N LYS A 284 -21.48 17.23 -9.22
CA LYS A 284 -22.52 18.25 -8.99
C LYS A 284 -22.10 19.63 -9.49
N GLU A 285 -20.80 19.88 -9.52
CA GLU A 285 -20.20 21.15 -9.92
C GLU A 285 -18.96 20.89 -10.76
N ASP A 286 -18.68 21.74 -11.75
CA ASP A 286 -17.55 21.61 -12.67
C ASP A 286 -16.17 21.57 -11.94
N SER A 287 -16.07 22.16 -10.75
CA SER A 287 -14.86 22.13 -9.92
C SER A 287 -14.53 20.73 -9.38
N GLN A 288 -15.48 19.81 -9.37
CA GLN A 288 -15.37 18.46 -8.83
C GLN A 288 -14.94 17.42 -9.89
N TYR A 289 -14.77 17.82 -11.15
CA TYR A 289 -14.28 16.90 -12.17
C TYR A 289 -12.94 16.29 -11.78
N THR A 290 -12.82 14.97 -11.96
CA THR A 290 -11.63 14.19 -11.60
C THR A 290 -10.34 14.79 -12.17
N ASN A 291 -10.33 15.18 -13.47
CA ASN A 291 -9.13 15.74 -14.08
C ASN A 291 -8.71 17.08 -13.48
N LYS A 292 -9.67 17.92 -13.07
CA LYS A 292 -9.35 19.18 -12.36
C LYS A 292 -8.71 18.91 -11.00
N LEU A 293 -9.24 17.93 -10.26
CA LEU A 293 -8.69 17.54 -8.96
C LEU A 293 -7.33 16.85 -9.08
N ILE A 294 -7.11 16.04 -10.13
CA ILE A 294 -5.79 15.48 -10.45
C ILE A 294 -4.79 16.61 -10.69
N ALA A 295 -5.12 17.59 -11.54
CA ALA A 295 -4.25 18.73 -11.81
C ALA A 295 -3.91 19.52 -10.55
N ALA A 296 -4.90 19.76 -9.69
CA ALA A 296 -4.74 20.50 -8.44
C ALA A 296 -3.91 19.75 -7.39
N ASN A 297 -3.84 18.42 -7.46
CA ASN A 297 -3.16 17.55 -6.48
C ASN A 297 -1.88 16.89 -7.03
N ALA A 298 -1.36 17.31 -8.18
CA ALA A 298 -0.16 16.71 -8.77
C ALA A 298 1.05 16.74 -7.82
N ASP A 299 1.28 17.85 -7.11
CA ASP A 299 2.35 17.97 -6.12
C ASP A 299 2.14 17.03 -4.90
N LEU A 300 0.90 16.76 -4.52
CA LEU A 300 0.58 15.80 -3.48
C LEU A 300 0.99 14.38 -3.92
N PHE A 301 0.63 13.96 -5.13
CA PHE A 301 1.00 12.65 -5.67
C PHE A 301 2.53 12.52 -5.81
N LYS A 302 3.20 13.56 -6.26
CA LYS A 302 4.67 13.63 -6.28
C LYS A 302 5.27 13.45 -4.88
N SER A 303 4.68 14.07 -3.86
CA SER A 303 5.12 13.94 -2.46
C SER A 303 4.97 12.51 -1.91
N TRP A 304 4.10 11.70 -2.49
CA TRP A 304 3.97 10.27 -2.18
C TRP A 304 4.97 9.38 -2.93
N GLY A 305 5.79 9.96 -3.80
CA GLY A 305 6.73 9.20 -4.63
C GLY A 305 6.06 8.47 -5.80
N ILE A 306 4.88 8.89 -6.22
CA ILE A 306 4.21 8.37 -7.42
C ILE A 306 5.02 8.77 -8.65
N THR A 307 5.32 7.80 -9.51
CA THR A 307 6.09 7.99 -10.75
C THR A 307 5.26 7.79 -12.02
N SER A 308 4.15 7.08 -11.89
CA SER A 308 3.24 6.81 -12.99
C SER A 308 1.80 6.90 -12.51
N PHE A 309 0.97 7.56 -13.29
CA PHE A 309 -0.44 7.78 -12.94
C PHE A 309 -1.34 7.10 -13.96
N GLU A 310 -2.19 6.19 -13.52
CA GLU A 310 -3.22 5.58 -14.36
C GLU A 310 -4.51 6.38 -14.21
N ILE A 311 -5.04 6.83 -15.33
CA ILE A 311 -6.30 7.58 -15.39
C ILE A 311 -7.42 6.70 -15.93
N ALA A 312 -8.67 7.02 -15.58
CA ALA A 312 -9.82 6.35 -16.14
C ALA A 312 -9.86 6.50 -17.67
N PRO A 313 -10.45 5.55 -18.41
CA PRO A 313 -10.74 5.73 -19.83
C PRO A 313 -11.60 6.98 -20.05
N GLN A 314 -11.18 7.84 -20.98
CA GLN A 314 -11.75 9.18 -21.17
C GLN A 314 -12.74 9.26 -22.37
N TYR A 315 -13.33 8.13 -22.71
CA TYR A 315 -14.30 8.06 -23.82
C TYR A 315 -15.72 8.42 -23.38
N VAL A 316 -16.56 8.82 -24.34
CA VAL A 316 -18.00 8.97 -24.11
C VAL A 316 -18.61 7.63 -23.77
N SER A 317 -19.25 7.55 -22.61
CA SER A 317 -19.86 6.33 -22.13
C SER A 317 -21.21 6.04 -22.81
N SER A 318 -21.51 4.76 -22.95
CA SER A 318 -22.87 4.29 -23.24
C SER A 318 -23.82 4.70 -22.13
N LYS A 319 -25.06 5.04 -22.52
CA LYS A 319 -26.18 5.34 -21.61
C LYS A 319 -27.26 4.28 -21.67
N ASP A 320 -26.94 3.10 -22.12
CA ASP A 320 -27.88 1.96 -22.24
C ASP A 320 -28.57 1.65 -20.89
N GLY A 321 -27.80 1.67 -19.77
CA GLY A 321 -28.36 1.44 -18.44
C GLY A 321 -28.67 -0.02 -18.13
N THR A 322 -28.30 -0.97 -19.00
CA THR A 322 -28.57 -2.40 -18.82
C THR A 322 -27.40 -3.21 -18.27
N PHE A 323 -26.21 -2.64 -18.21
CA PHE A 323 -25.01 -3.28 -17.67
C PHE A 323 -24.15 -2.27 -16.90
N LEU A 324 -23.30 -2.78 -15.99
CA LEU A 324 -22.57 -1.99 -15.00
C LEU A 324 -21.91 -0.73 -15.58
N ASP A 325 -21.05 -0.88 -16.58
CA ASP A 325 -20.28 0.26 -17.10
C ASP A 325 -21.15 1.34 -17.73
N SER A 326 -22.32 0.98 -18.25
CA SER A 326 -23.32 1.94 -18.78
C SER A 326 -24.13 2.58 -17.65
N ILE A 327 -24.40 1.86 -16.55
CA ILE A 327 -25.11 2.39 -15.38
C ILE A 327 -24.27 3.46 -14.68
N ILE A 328 -22.96 3.18 -14.49
CA ILE A 328 -22.03 4.12 -13.84
C ILE A 328 -21.41 5.12 -14.83
N GLU A 329 -21.71 5.00 -16.10
CA GLU A 329 -21.21 5.85 -17.20
C GLU A 329 -19.69 6.07 -17.13
N ASN A 330 -18.92 4.99 -17.00
CA ASN A 330 -17.48 5.04 -17.12
C ASN A 330 -17.02 4.87 -18.58
N GLY A 331 -15.80 5.24 -18.90
CA GLY A 331 -15.30 5.18 -20.27
C GLY A 331 -14.98 3.78 -20.80
N TYR A 332 -15.16 2.71 -20.02
CA TYR A 332 -14.97 1.32 -20.48
C TYR A 332 -16.09 0.89 -21.44
N ALA A 333 -17.33 1.34 -21.23
CA ALA A 333 -18.46 1.12 -22.12
C ALA A 333 -18.59 2.27 -23.13
N PHE A 334 -17.58 2.52 -23.94
CA PHE A 334 -17.58 3.65 -24.88
C PHE A 334 -18.48 3.41 -26.11
N THR A 335 -19.09 4.49 -26.59
CA THR A 335 -19.88 4.49 -27.81
C THR A 335 -19.09 4.91 -29.05
N ASP A 336 -18.04 5.72 -28.85
CA ASP A 336 -17.16 6.17 -29.91
C ASP A 336 -15.72 6.27 -29.38
N ARG A 337 -14.82 5.43 -29.92
CA ARG A 337 -13.41 5.41 -29.55
C ARG A 337 -12.61 6.62 -30.07
N TYR A 338 -13.17 7.39 -30.97
CA TYR A 338 -12.53 8.59 -31.51
C TYR A 338 -13.00 9.88 -30.83
N ASP A 339 -14.03 9.76 -29.99
CA ASP A 339 -14.56 10.89 -29.24
C ASP A 339 -14.14 10.82 -27.78
N PHE A 340 -13.18 11.67 -27.45
CA PHE A 340 -12.85 12.02 -26.06
C PHE A 340 -13.78 13.15 -25.57
N ALA A 341 -14.95 13.27 -26.14
CA ALA A 341 -15.92 14.29 -25.78
C ALA A 341 -16.43 14.01 -24.38
N MET A 342 -15.65 14.32 -23.48
CA MET A 342 -15.98 14.49 -22.10
C MET A 342 -17.10 15.51 -22.03
N SER A 343 -18.33 15.03 -22.15
CA SER A 343 -19.52 15.85 -22.01
C SER A 343 -19.58 16.37 -20.58
N LYS A 344 -20.29 17.47 -20.34
CA LYS A 344 -20.55 18.01 -19.00
C LYS A 344 -21.18 17.00 -18.03
N ASN A 345 -21.74 15.91 -18.54
CA ASN A 345 -22.31 14.82 -17.72
C ASN A 345 -21.29 13.72 -17.38
N ASN A 346 -20.05 13.86 -17.82
CA ASN A 346 -18.99 12.95 -17.50
C ASN A 346 -18.41 13.29 -16.11
N LYS A 347 -17.97 12.29 -15.37
CA LYS A 347 -17.31 12.44 -14.05
C LYS A 347 -15.93 13.10 -14.15
N TYR A 348 -15.30 13.02 -15.32
CA TYR A 348 -13.88 13.29 -15.49
C TYR A 348 -13.57 14.72 -15.93
N GLY A 349 -14.49 15.37 -16.64
CA GLY A 349 -14.33 16.73 -17.13
C GLY A 349 -14.14 16.84 -18.65
N SER A 350 -13.69 18.02 -19.10
CA SER A 350 -13.49 18.30 -20.51
C SER A 350 -12.15 17.79 -21.05
N LYS A 351 -11.95 17.84 -22.36
CA LYS A 351 -10.65 17.57 -23.01
C LYS A 351 -9.55 18.51 -22.54
N GLU A 352 -9.90 19.77 -22.27
CA GLU A 352 -9.01 20.76 -21.71
C GLU A 352 -8.59 20.39 -20.29
N ASP A 353 -9.53 19.97 -19.45
CA ASP A 353 -9.25 19.49 -18.09
C ASP A 353 -8.29 18.29 -18.10
N LEU A 354 -8.45 17.34 -19.03
CA LEU A 354 -7.53 16.23 -19.22
C LEU A 354 -6.12 16.71 -19.59
N ARG A 355 -6.02 17.66 -20.55
CA ARG A 355 -4.74 18.21 -20.97
C ARG A 355 -4.02 18.91 -19.82
N ASP A 356 -4.77 19.62 -18.99
CA ASP A 356 -4.19 20.32 -17.84
C ASP A 356 -3.77 19.34 -16.73
N ALA A 357 -4.52 18.26 -16.50
CA ALA A 357 -4.11 17.17 -15.64
C ALA A 357 -2.79 16.52 -16.11
N LEU A 358 -2.70 16.16 -17.39
CA LEU A 358 -1.48 15.59 -17.96
C LEU A 358 -0.28 16.55 -17.87
N LYS A 359 -0.46 17.85 -18.15
CA LYS A 359 0.59 18.85 -17.98
C LYS A 359 1.05 18.97 -16.52
N ALA A 360 0.12 18.93 -15.57
CA ALA A 360 0.45 18.98 -14.14
C ALA A 360 1.23 17.74 -13.68
N LEU A 361 0.82 16.56 -14.12
CA LEU A 361 1.50 15.31 -13.78
C LEU A 361 2.90 15.18 -14.41
N HIS A 362 3.18 15.86 -15.54
CA HIS A 362 4.48 15.83 -16.22
C HIS A 362 5.50 16.87 -15.72
N LYS A 363 5.14 17.73 -14.78
CA LYS A 363 6.06 18.68 -14.13
C LYS A 363 6.89 18.02 -13.01
#